data_461077046986f9b76fc370d0608ea48c
#
_entry.id   461077046986f9b76fc370d0608ea48c
#
_cell.length_a   1.000
_cell.length_b   1.000
_cell.length_c   1.000
_cell.angle_alpha   90.00
_cell.angle_beta   90.00
_cell.angle_gamma   90.00
#
_symmetry.space_group_name_H-M   'P 1'
#
loop_
_entity.id
_entity.type
_entity.pdbx_description
1 polymer ?
#
loop_
_entity_poly.entity_id
_entity_poly.type
_entity_poly.pdbx_seq_one_letter_code
_entity_poly.pdbx_strand_id
1 'polypeptide(L)'
;MRLRRLALRLHVALWARWLPVLAREPELQRLLRRAAPPPGTPYAGIPADIIIRRVRKACRRPVLMRDRPCLREGLLAYRFLRLAGFRPRLHFGVDRDSAAAPRLAAHCWVSLDGRVVLNPPLPSHVEVLAVGPE
;
A
#
# COMPACT_ATOMS: atom_id res chain seq x y z
N MET A 1 22.29 -11.41 -1.73
CA MET A 1 20.87 -11.50 -2.13
C MET A 1 19.97 -12.14 -1.07
N ARG A 2 20.35 -13.29 -0.52
CA ARG A 2 19.54 -13.98 0.53
C ARG A 2 19.33 -13.13 1.79
N LEU A 3 20.38 -12.50 2.32
CA LEU A 3 20.29 -11.64 3.50
C LEU A 3 19.38 -10.42 3.27
N ARG A 4 19.45 -9.81 2.10
CA ARG A 4 18.58 -8.65 1.78
C ARG A 4 17.11 -9.06 1.68
N ARG A 5 16.81 -10.23 1.13
CA ARG A 5 15.46 -10.78 1.09
C ARG A 5 14.93 -11.12 2.48
N LEU A 6 15.78 -11.63 3.36
CA LEU A 6 15.42 -11.89 4.75
C LEU A 6 15.15 -10.58 5.49
N ALA A 7 16.02 -9.58 5.32
CA ALA A 7 15.84 -8.26 5.90
C ALA A 7 14.53 -7.61 5.41
N LEU A 8 14.25 -7.68 4.12
CA LEU A 8 12.99 -7.23 3.56
C LEU A 8 11.79 -7.91 4.23
N ARG A 9 11.84 -9.23 4.34
CA ARG A 9 10.75 -10.03 4.94
C ARG A 9 10.46 -9.60 6.39
N LEU A 10 11.51 -9.44 7.19
CA LEU A 10 11.39 -9.02 8.59
C LEU A 10 10.87 -7.57 8.69
N HIS A 11 11.38 -6.70 7.85
CA HIS A 11 10.99 -5.29 7.82
C HIS A 11 9.52 -5.12 7.39
N VAL A 12 9.08 -5.84 6.35
CA VAL A 12 7.67 -5.85 5.94
C VAL A 12 6.78 -6.38 7.06
N ALA A 13 7.17 -7.47 7.71
CA ALA A 13 6.41 -8.04 8.81
C ALA A 13 6.29 -7.07 10.01
N LEU A 14 7.37 -6.37 10.33
CA LEU A 14 7.38 -5.37 11.40
C LEU A 14 6.42 -4.21 11.08
N TRP A 15 6.47 -3.68 9.87
CA TRP A 15 5.59 -2.61 9.43
C TRP A 15 4.13 -3.06 9.36
N ALA A 16 3.86 -4.28 8.92
CA ALA A 16 2.51 -4.83 8.91
C ALA A 16 1.89 -4.85 10.32
N ARG A 17 2.69 -5.13 11.33
CA ARG A 17 2.26 -5.07 12.75
C ARG A 17 2.01 -3.64 13.25
N TRP A 18 2.72 -2.67 12.70
CA TRP A 18 2.58 -1.25 13.03
C TRP A 18 1.40 -0.59 12.34
N LEU A 19 0.97 -1.11 11.18
CA LEU A 19 -0.11 -0.54 10.38
C LEU A 19 -1.43 -0.29 11.13
N PRO A 20 -1.91 -1.18 12.01
CA PRO A 20 -3.15 -0.91 12.76
C PRO A 20 -3.09 0.37 13.59
N VAL A 21 -1.93 0.68 14.15
CA VAL A 21 -1.70 1.92 14.91
C VAL A 21 -1.60 3.11 13.96
N LEU A 22 -0.83 2.95 12.87
CA LEU A 22 -0.64 3.98 11.86
C LEU A 22 -1.98 4.37 11.20
N ALA A 23 -2.81 3.39 10.86
CA ALA A 23 -4.11 3.58 10.21
C ALA A 23 -5.16 4.28 11.08
N ARG A 24 -4.89 4.48 12.38
CA ARG A 24 -5.75 5.28 13.27
C ARG A 24 -5.62 6.77 13.01
N GLU A 25 -4.59 7.21 12.30
CA GLU A 25 -4.43 8.62 11.94
C GLU A 25 -5.62 9.06 11.05
N PRO A 26 -6.46 9.99 11.51
CA PRO A 26 -7.64 10.41 10.76
C PRO A 26 -7.31 11.34 9.59
N GLU A 27 -6.17 12.03 9.66
CA GLU A 27 -5.76 12.96 8.62
C GLU A 27 -4.91 12.25 7.57
N LEU A 28 -5.42 12.16 6.33
CA LEU A 28 -4.76 11.46 5.24
C LEU A 28 -3.34 11.98 4.96
N GLN A 29 -3.13 13.28 5.00
CA GLN A 29 -1.81 13.88 4.76
C GLN A 29 -0.78 13.45 5.80
N ARG A 30 -1.17 13.36 7.07
CA ARG A 30 -0.30 12.86 8.13
C ARG A 30 -0.03 11.37 7.98
N LEU A 31 -1.06 10.60 7.63
CA LEU A 31 -0.92 9.17 7.37
C LEU A 31 0.09 8.91 6.25
N LEU A 32 -0.02 9.64 5.14
CA LEU A 32 0.90 9.52 4.01
C LEU A 32 2.34 9.91 4.38
N ARG A 33 2.52 10.97 5.17
CA ARG A 33 3.84 11.36 5.66
C ARG A 33 4.48 10.29 6.55
N ARG A 34 3.70 9.68 7.44
CA ARG A 34 4.18 8.60 8.32
C ARG A 34 4.50 7.32 7.55
N ALA A 35 3.72 7.02 6.52
CA ALA A 35 3.94 5.85 5.68
C ALA A 35 5.09 6.05 4.68
N ALA A 36 5.47 7.29 4.37
CA ALA A 36 6.54 7.58 3.43
C ALA A 36 7.89 7.04 3.95
N PRO A 37 8.68 6.39 3.09
CA PRO A 37 9.98 5.89 3.52
C PRO A 37 11.01 7.02 3.65
N PRO A 38 12.06 6.82 4.46
CA PRO A 38 13.21 7.69 4.45
C PRO A 38 13.92 7.64 3.10
N PRO A 39 14.80 8.61 2.79
CA PRO A 39 15.63 8.55 1.60
C PRO A 39 16.48 7.27 1.55
N GLY A 40 16.71 6.79 0.34
CA GLY A 40 17.52 5.60 0.10
C GLY A 40 16.73 4.42 -0.45
N THR A 41 17.45 3.49 -1.02
CA THR A 41 16.89 2.30 -1.66
C THR A 41 17.58 1.02 -1.17
N PRO A 42 17.40 0.67 0.13
CA PRO A 42 18.10 -0.49 0.72
C PRO A 42 17.74 -1.82 0.04
N TYR A 43 16.62 -1.86 -0.65
CA TYR A 43 16.13 -3.05 -1.36
C TYR A 43 16.23 -2.95 -2.88
N ALA A 44 17.04 -2.02 -3.39
CA ALA A 44 17.30 -1.90 -4.82
C ALA A 44 17.75 -3.25 -5.43
N GLY A 45 17.23 -3.58 -6.59
CA GLY A 45 17.53 -4.84 -7.27
C GLY A 45 16.61 -6.01 -6.89
N ILE A 46 15.75 -5.86 -5.88
CA ILE A 46 14.70 -6.84 -5.61
C ILE A 46 13.53 -6.54 -6.56
N PRO A 47 13.07 -7.53 -7.35
CA PRO A 47 11.95 -7.33 -8.27
C PRO A 47 10.65 -6.89 -7.59
N ALA A 48 9.85 -6.09 -8.28
CA ALA A 48 8.60 -5.54 -7.75
C ALA A 48 7.59 -6.65 -7.36
N ASP A 49 7.51 -7.72 -8.13
CA ASP A 49 6.63 -8.85 -7.84
C ASP A 49 6.98 -9.56 -6.52
N ILE A 50 8.26 -9.60 -6.18
CA ILE A 50 8.72 -10.13 -4.89
C ILE A 50 8.26 -9.23 -3.75
N ILE A 51 8.40 -7.90 -3.91
CA ILE A 51 7.93 -6.92 -2.92
C ILE A 51 6.41 -7.09 -2.70
N ILE A 52 5.64 -7.08 -3.77
CA ILE A 52 4.17 -7.22 -3.72
C ILE A 52 3.77 -8.54 -3.05
N ARG A 53 4.43 -9.64 -3.40
CA ARG A 53 4.16 -10.94 -2.80
C ARG A 53 4.40 -10.95 -1.29
N ARG A 54 5.47 -10.30 -0.83
CA ARG A 54 5.78 -10.18 0.60
C ARG A 54 4.76 -9.32 1.33
N VAL A 55 4.35 -8.22 0.74
CA VAL A 55 3.30 -7.36 1.29
C VAL A 55 2.00 -8.13 1.42
N ARG A 56 1.55 -8.80 0.38
CA ARG A 56 0.32 -9.61 0.41
C ARG A 56 0.37 -10.70 1.48
N LYS A 57 1.49 -11.37 1.60
CA LYS A 57 1.68 -12.42 2.63
C LYS A 57 1.59 -11.85 4.04
N ALA A 58 2.21 -10.70 4.30
CA ALA A 58 2.15 -10.04 5.60
C ALA A 58 0.73 -9.57 5.93
N CYS A 59 -0.04 -9.14 4.93
CA CYS A 59 -1.39 -8.61 5.08
C CYS A 59 -2.49 -9.70 5.14
N ARG A 60 -2.15 -10.96 4.98
CA ARG A 60 -3.13 -12.07 5.08
C ARG A 60 -3.58 -12.38 6.50
N ARG A 61 -2.95 -11.81 7.52
CA ARG A 61 -3.32 -12.03 8.93
C ARG A 61 -4.60 -11.25 9.26
N PRO A 62 -5.73 -11.91 9.59
CA PRO A 62 -7.02 -11.24 9.77
C PRO A 62 -6.99 -10.16 10.85
N VAL A 63 -6.24 -10.38 11.94
CA VAL A 63 -6.14 -9.46 13.07
C VAL A 63 -5.53 -8.12 12.66
N LEU A 64 -4.56 -8.15 11.74
CA LEU A 64 -3.86 -6.94 11.29
C LEU A 64 -4.66 -6.16 10.22
N MET A 65 -5.61 -6.82 9.57
CA MET A 65 -6.35 -6.28 8.41
C MET A 65 -7.87 -6.22 8.64
N ARG A 66 -8.31 -6.13 9.90
CA ARG A 66 -9.73 -6.04 10.25
C ARG A 66 -10.43 -4.84 9.66
N ASP A 67 -9.73 -3.71 9.61
CA ASP A 67 -10.27 -2.44 9.18
C ASP A 67 -9.42 -1.88 8.06
N ARG A 68 -10.08 -1.40 7.00
CA ARG A 68 -9.44 -0.78 5.82
C ARG A 68 -8.29 -1.62 5.22
N PRO A 69 -8.51 -2.90 4.88
CA PRO A 69 -7.43 -3.78 4.43
C PRO A 69 -6.75 -3.28 3.16
N CYS A 70 -7.50 -2.73 2.20
CA CYS A 70 -6.93 -2.19 0.97
C CYS A 70 -6.03 -0.97 1.21
N LEU A 71 -6.39 -0.09 2.14
CA LEU A 71 -5.57 1.06 2.53
C LEU A 71 -4.26 0.60 3.17
N ARG A 72 -4.34 -0.32 4.11
CA ARG A 72 -3.16 -0.85 4.83
C ARG A 72 -2.20 -1.55 3.88
N GLU A 73 -2.72 -2.41 3.04
CA GLU A 73 -1.94 -3.12 2.03
C GLU A 73 -1.33 -2.16 1.01
N GLY A 74 -2.10 -1.19 0.55
CA GLY A 74 -1.65 -0.14 -0.37
C GLY A 74 -0.51 0.71 0.20
N LEU A 75 -0.63 1.16 1.44
CA LEU A 75 0.41 1.94 2.11
C LEU A 75 1.70 1.14 2.28
N LEU A 76 1.58 -0.12 2.65
CA LEU A 76 2.72 -1.01 2.83
C LEU A 76 3.45 -1.24 1.49
N ALA A 77 2.71 -1.54 0.43
CA ALA A 77 3.26 -1.73 -0.90
C ALA A 77 3.93 -0.45 -1.43
N TYR A 78 3.28 0.69 -1.29
CA TYR A 78 3.82 1.98 -1.69
C TYR A 78 5.18 2.25 -1.01
N ARG A 79 5.25 2.04 0.31
CA ARG A 79 6.49 2.23 1.07
C ARG A 79 7.61 1.32 0.57
N PHE A 80 7.36 0.02 0.49
CA PHE A 80 8.40 -0.95 0.18
C PHE A 80 8.83 -0.96 -1.29
N LEU A 81 7.94 -0.62 -2.21
CA LEU A 81 8.32 -0.38 -3.60
C LEU A 81 9.27 0.81 -3.72
N ARG A 82 9.03 1.88 -2.99
CA ARG A 82 9.94 3.04 -2.95
C ARG A 82 11.30 2.67 -2.34
N LEU A 83 11.31 1.89 -1.26
CA LEU A 83 12.57 1.40 -0.66
C LEU A 83 13.35 0.46 -1.57
N ALA A 84 12.71 -0.10 -2.59
CA ALA A 84 13.37 -0.89 -3.64
C ALA A 84 13.76 -0.07 -4.88
N GLY A 85 13.53 1.25 -4.86
CA GLY A 85 13.90 2.15 -5.93
C GLY A 85 12.85 2.29 -7.03
N PHE A 86 11.68 1.69 -6.87
CA PHE A 86 10.58 1.89 -7.80
C PHE A 86 9.86 3.23 -7.54
N ARG A 87 9.05 3.65 -8.50
CA ARG A 87 8.26 4.88 -8.44
C ARG A 87 6.76 4.54 -8.50
N PRO A 88 6.21 3.95 -7.43
CA PRO A 88 4.80 3.57 -7.40
C PRO A 88 3.90 4.79 -7.27
N ARG A 89 2.67 4.63 -7.73
CA ARG A 89 1.58 5.57 -7.52
C ARG A 89 0.50 4.92 -6.67
N LEU A 90 0.11 5.59 -5.61
CA LEU A 90 -0.95 5.16 -4.70
C LEU A 90 -2.22 5.90 -5.07
N HIS A 91 -3.29 5.16 -5.34
CA HIS A 91 -4.56 5.69 -5.78
C HIS A 91 -5.63 5.49 -4.72
N PHE A 92 -6.49 6.49 -4.59
CA PHE A 92 -7.66 6.45 -3.73
C PHE A 92 -8.89 6.69 -4.57
N GLY A 93 -9.90 5.87 -4.40
CA GLY A 93 -11.15 5.99 -5.11
C GLY A 93 -12.34 5.68 -4.25
N VAL A 94 -13.53 5.97 -4.78
CA VAL A 94 -14.80 5.64 -4.16
C VAL A 94 -15.63 4.84 -5.14
N ASP A 95 -16.43 3.91 -4.61
CA ASP A 95 -17.37 3.16 -5.41
C ASP A 95 -18.63 4.00 -5.64
N ARG A 96 -18.84 4.44 -6.88
CA ARG A 96 -20.03 5.24 -7.24
C ARG A 96 -21.34 4.49 -7.03
N ASP A 97 -21.32 3.15 -7.08
CA ASP A 97 -22.50 2.33 -6.84
C ASP A 97 -22.89 2.31 -5.36
N SER A 98 -21.99 2.73 -4.46
CA SER A 98 -22.26 2.89 -3.04
C SER A 98 -22.75 4.29 -2.66
N ALA A 99 -22.96 5.19 -3.61
CA ALA A 99 -23.34 6.59 -3.35
C ALA A 99 -24.66 6.73 -2.59
N ALA A 100 -25.60 5.78 -2.75
CA ALA A 100 -26.87 5.72 -2.02
C ALA A 100 -26.77 5.01 -0.66
N ALA A 101 -25.63 4.40 -0.35
CA ALA A 101 -25.39 3.72 0.92
C ALA A 101 -25.11 4.72 2.06
N PRO A 102 -25.31 4.36 3.33
CA PRO A 102 -24.97 5.21 4.47
C PRO A 102 -23.49 5.61 4.53
N ARG A 103 -22.61 4.81 3.91
CA ARG A 103 -21.18 5.08 3.79
C ARG A 103 -20.73 4.81 2.37
N LEU A 104 -19.93 5.73 1.79
CA LEU A 104 -19.23 5.48 0.56
C LEU A 104 -18.16 4.42 0.78
N ALA A 105 -18.15 3.39 -0.07
CA ALA A 105 -17.08 2.40 -0.08
C ALA A 105 -15.84 3.01 -0.70
N ALA A 106 -14.79 3.16 0.10
CA ALA A 106 -13.49 3.64 -0.37
C ALA A 106 -12.61 2.47 -0.80
N HIS A 107 -11.77 2.72 -1.78
CA HIS A 107 -10.81 1.74 -2.29
C HIS A 107 -9.44 2.37 -2.48
N CYS A 108 -8.39 1.58 -2.30
CA CYS A 108 -7.01 1.99 -2.47
C CYS A 108 -6.27 0.95 -3.30
N TRP A 109 -5.56 1.40 -4.34
CA TRP A 109 -4.77 0.52 -5.20
C TRP A 109 -3.43 1.15 -5.54
N VAL A 110 -2.50 0.33 -6.01
CA VAL A 110 -1.15 0.76 -6.38
C VAL A 110 -0.88 0.43 -7.83
N SER A 111 -0.33 1.39 -8.55
CA SER A 111 0.18 1.19 -9.91
C SER A 111 1.69 1.42 -9.98
N LEU A 112 2.30 0.81 -10.97
CA LEU A 112 3.71 0.95 -11.28
C LEU A 112 3.86 1.00 -12.80
N ASP A 113 4.45 2.06 -13.31
CA ASP A 113 4.61 2.30 -14.76
C ASP A 113 3.29 2.16 -15.54
N GLY A 114 2.21 2.73 -15.00
CA GLY A 114 0.88 2.69 -15.60
C GLY A 114 0.11 1.38 -15.46
N ARG A 115 0.69 0.37 -14.78
CA ARG A 115 0.05 -0.93 -14.55
C ARG A 115 -0.36 -1.08 -13.10
N VAL A 116 -1.59 -1.50 -12.85
CA VAL A 116 -2.04 -1.83 -11.49
C VAL A 116 -1.34 -3.10 -11.02
N VAL A 117 -0.64 -3.01 -9.89
CA VAL A 117 0.13 -4.12 -9.30
C VAL A 117 -0.49 -4.66 -8.02
N LEU A 118 -1.42 -3.92 -7.43
CA LEU A 118 -2.06 -4.28 -6.17
C LEU A 118 -3.49 -3.73 -6.10
N ASN A 119 -4.42 -4.55 -5.64
CA ASN A 119 -5.81 -4.17 -5.39
C ASN A 119 -6.49 -3.51 -6.59
N PRO A 120 -6.59 -4.16 -7.76
CA PRO A 120 -7.17 -3.55 -8.94
C PRO A 120 -8.57 -3.01 -8.67
N PRO A 121 -8.87 -1.77 -9.14
CA PRO A 121 -10.18 -1.18 -8.96
C PRO A 121 -11.21 -1.87 -9.84
N LEU A 122 -12.47 -1.87 -9.37
CA LEU A 122 -13.61 -2.26 -10.20
C LEU A 122 -14.01 -1.10 -11.13
N PRO A 123 -14.76 -1.37 -12.23
CA PRO A 123 -15.23 -0.31 -13.13
C PRO A 123 -16.06 0.78 -12.44
N SER A 124 -16.72 0.45 -11.33
CA SER A 124 -17.50 1.39 -10.52
C SER A 124 -16.66 2.30 -9.63
N HIS A 125 -15.37 2.00 -9.46
CA HIS A 125 -14.47 2.83 -8.66
C HIS A 125 -14.04 4.08 -9.44
N VAL A 126 -14.24 5.24 -8.82
CA VAL A 126 -13.82 6.55 -9.35
C VAL A 126 -12.63 7.05 -8.54
N GLU A 127 -11.52 7.31 -9.21
CA GLU A 127 -10.34 7.88 -8.56
C GLU A 127 -10.63 9.30 -8.09
N VAL A 128 -10.32 9.58 -6.83
CA VAL A 128 -10.48 10.92 -6.23
C VAL A 128 -9.14 11.55 -5.85
N LEU A 129 -8.10 10.75 -5.67
CA LEU A 129 -6.76 11.22 -5.32
C LEU A 129 -5.73 10.19 -5.76
N ALA A 130 -4.59 10.67 -6.22
CA ALA A 130 -3.42 9.83 -6.45
C ALA A 130 -2.17 10.51 -5.89
N VAL A 131 -1.26 9.71 -5.34
CA VAL A 131 -0.02 10.16 -4.72
C VAL A 131 1.16 9.42 -5.34
N GLY A 132 2.20 10.15 -5.65
CA GLY A 132 3.41 9.62 -6.26
C GLY A 132 3.63 10.14 -7.68
N PRO A 133 4.73 9.72 -8.34
CA PRO A 133 5.06 10.20 -9.68
C PRO A 133 4.09 9.69 -10.73
N GLU A 134 3.92 10.48 -11.78
CA GLU A 134 3.17 10.10 -12.98
C GLU A 134 3.96 9.10 -13.84
#